data_1f09b717f4bf6aa03f696e6151e62e98
#
_entry.id   1f09b717f4bf6aa03f696e6151e62e98
#
_cell.length_a   1.000
_cell.length_b   1.000
_cell.length_c   1.000
_cell.angle_alpha   90.00
_cell.angle_beta   90.00
_cell.angle_gamma   90.00
#
_symmetry.space_group_name_H-M   'P 1'
#
loop_
_entity.id
_entity.type
_entity.pdbx_description
1 polymer ?
#
loop_
_entity_poly.entity_id
_entity_poly.type
_entity_poly.pdbx_seq_one_letter_code
_entity_poly.pdbx_strand_id
1 'polypeptide(L)'
;MKNYEDKVKHKCSALLKLICGIQEFYFSANSEQKRFIETTIGAAIWYLPKNNKVLFTGKISLDAIKKNEKSEDHLFPRKIAATELLNFNWNKESDPEKVLVELFLSKYGKFNYVSKFENKKLIKYQKSEVFKTPEIAYSNAGITLVDFKK
;
A
#
# COMPACT_ATOMS: atom_id res chain seq x y z
N MET A 1 19.32 10.11 -3.55
CA MET A 1 18.69 8.85 -4.00
C MET A 1 19.29 7.62 -3.33
N LYS A 2 20.60 7.39 -3.40
CA LYS A 2 21.27 6.22 -2.77
C LYS A 2 20.88 5.97 -1.30
N ASN A 3 20.84 7.03 -0.47
CA ASN A 3 20.42 6.92 0.95
C ASN A 3 18.93 6.53 1.14
N TYR A 4 18.03 6.85 0.20
CA TYR A 4 16.64 6.44 0.27
C TYR A 4 16.47 4.96 -0.05
N GLU A 5 17.11 4.50 -1.11
CA GLU A 5 17.09 3.08 -1.53
C GLU A 5 17.65 2.16 -0.44
N ASP A 6 18.78 2.55 0.18
CA ASP A 6 19.37 1.80 1.30
C ASP A 6 18.40 1.73 2.51
N LYS A 7 17.73 2.84 2.85
CA LYS A 7 16.73 2.85 3.93
C LYS A 7 15.52 1.95 3.61
N VAL A 8 15.05 1.95 2.37
CA VAL A 8 13.96 1.06 1.93
C VAL A 8 14.42 -0.39 2.07
N LYS A 9 15.60 -0.72 1.56
CA LYS A 9 16.18 -2.06 1.65
C LYS A 9 16.24 -2.58 3.08
N HIS A 10 16.84 -1.83 3.99
CA HIS A 10 16.98 -2.23 5.39
C HIS A 10 15.63 -2.44 6.09
N LYS A 11 14.66 -1.57 5.85
CA LYS A 11 13.33 -1.72 6.46
C LYS A 11 12.51 -2.83 5.81
N CYS A 12 12.62 -3.03 4.50
CA CYS A 12 12.01 -4.16 3.82
C CYS A 12 12.60 -5.50 4.29
N SER A 13 13.92 -5.58 4.49
CA SER A 13 14.56 -6.76 5.07
C SER A 13 13.99 -7.12 6.44
N ALA A 14 13.81 -6.12 7.32
CA ALA A 14 13.20 -6.32 8.63
C ALA A 14 11.71 -6.74 8.51
N LEU A 15 10.95 -6.10 7.64
CA LEU A 15 9.54 -6.43 7.39
C LEU A 15 9.40 -7.85 6.85
N LEU A 16 10.25 -8.27 5.92
CA LEU A 16 10.25 -9.63 5.38
C LEU A 16 10.46 -10.68 6.48
N LYS A 17 11.39 -10.44 7.40
CA LYS A 17 11.63 -11.34 8.54
C LYS A 17 10.41 -11.45 9.44
N LEU A 18 9.71 -10.34 9.69
CA LEU A 18 8.46 -10.36 10.44
C LEU A 18 7.38 -11.17 9.72
N ILE A 19 7.20 -10.97 8.42
CA ILE A 19 6.23 -11.71 7.61
C ILE A 19 6.55 -13.20 7.60
N CYS A 20 7.76 -13.58 7.22
CA CYS A 20 8.16 -14.99 7.14
C CYS A 20 8.11 -15.68 8.52
N GLY A 21 8.46 -14.96 9.59
CA GLY A 21 8.43 -15.50 10.95
C GLY A 21 7.03 -15.77 11.50
N ILE A 22 5.99 -15.05 11.03
CA ILE A 22 4.60 -15.23 11.47
C ILE A 22 3.75 -16.06 10.49
N GLN A 23 4.25 -16.30 9.27
CA GLN A 23 3.44 -16.81 8.17
C GLN A 23 2.82 -18.18 8.45
N GLU A 24 3.58 -19.12 9.03
CA GLU A 24 3.06 -20.45 9.39
C GLU A 24 1.92 -20.35 10.41
N PHE A 25 2.11 -19.54 11.45
CA PHE A 25 1.05 -19.28 12.43
C PHE A 25 -0.16 -18.60 11.79
N TYR A 26 0.06 -17.64 10.92
CA TYR A 26 -1.02 -16.93 10.22
C TYR A 26 -1.92 -17.87 9.44
N PHE A 27 -1.39 -18.89 8.78
CA PHE A 27 -2.20 -19.86 8.03
C PHE A 27 -3.12 -20.70 8.94
N SER A 28 -2.66 -21.05 10.13
CA SER A 28 -3.43 -21.84 11.11
C SER A 28 -4.25 -20.99 12.08
N ALA A 29 -4.06 -19.67 12.08
CA ALA A 29 -4.69 -18.73 13.01
C ALA A 29 -6.20 -18.61 12.79
N ASN A 30 -6.95 -18.33 13.87
CA ASN A 30 -8.37 -18.01 13.78
C ASN A 30 -8.58 -16.58 13.20
N SER A 31 -9.84 -16.22 12.94
CA SER A 31 -10.20 -14.95 12.28
C SER A 31 -9.75 -13.71 13.05
N GLU A 32 -9.80 -13.72 14.38
CA GLU A 32 -9.38 -12.58 15.21
C GLU A 32 -7.86 -12.43 15.19
N GLN A 33 -7.13 -13.54 15.31
CA GLN A 33 -5.68 -13.55 15.19
C GLN A 33 -5.20 -13.10 13.81
N LYS A 34 -5.83 -13.59 12.73
CA LYS A 34 -5.54 -13.13 11.36
C LYS A 34 -5.75 -11.63 11.21
N ARG A 35 -6.87 -11.12 11.70
CA ARG A 35 -7.17 -9.69 11.65
C ARG A 35 -6.14 -8.85 12.41
N PHE A 36 -5.70 -9.31 13.57
CA PHE A 36 -4.64 -8.65 14.35
C PHE A 36 -3.31 -8.63 13.59
N ILE A 37 -2.89 -9.76 13.03
CA ILE A 37 -1.65 -9.89 12.25
C ILE A 37 -1.69 -8.99 11.02
N GLU A 38 -2.78 -9.03 10.24
CA GLU A 38 -2.98 -8.18 9.05
C GLU A 38 -2.91 -6.69 9.39
N THR A 39 -3.50 -6.29 10.51
CA THR A 39 -3.45 -4.90 10.98
C THR A 39 -2.02 -4.50 11.36
N THR A 40 -1.29 -5.37 12.05
CA THR A 40 0.09 -5.12 12.49
C THR A 40 1.04 -5.03 11.30
N ILE A 41 0.98 -5.97 10.36
CA ILE A 41 1.81 -5.95 9.14
C ILE A 41 1.42 -4.73 8.27
N GLY A 42 0.14 -4.42 8.14
CA GLY A 42 -0.32 -3.23 7.42
C GLY A 42 0.20 -1.92 8.03
N ALA A 43 0.30 -1.84 9.35
CA ALA A 43 0.94 -0.72 10.03
C ALA A 43 2.45 -0.67 9.74
N ALA A 44 3.14 -1.81 9.75
CA ALA A 44 4.57 -1.89 9.44
C ALA A 44 4.88 -1.41 8.02
N ILE A 45 4.04 -1.74 7.02
CA ILE A 45 4.17 -1.21 5.65
C ILE A 45 4.11 0.33 5.66
N TRP A 46 3.27 0.93 6.49
CA TRP A 46 3.14 2.38 6.60
C TRP A 46 4.40 3.08 7.16
N TYR A 47 5.22 2.36 7.93
CA TYR A 47 6.49 2.86 8.46
C TYR A 47 7.68 2.68 7.50
N LEU A 48 7.46 2.13 6.31
CA LEU A 48 8.49 2.11 5.28
C LEU A 48 8.83 3.53 4.80
N PRO A 49 10.06 3.80 4.34
CA PRO A 49 10.49 5.15 4.02
C PRO A 49 9.66 5.79 2.92
N LYS A 50 9.13 6.98 3.16
CA LYS A 50 8.38 7.75 2.18
C LYS A 50 9.32 8.64 1.34
N ASN A 51 9.06 8.68 0.05
CA ASN A 51 9.66 9.64 -0.88
C ASN A 51 8.64 9.96 -1.97
N ASN A 52 8.04 11.14 -1.88
CA ASN A 52 6.97 11.55 -2.80
C ASN A 52 7.44 11.61 -4.27
N LYS A 53 8.73 11.89 -4.53
CA LYS A 53 9.26 11.87 -5.89
C LYS A 53 9.27 10.47 -6.52
N VAL A 54 9.34 9.43 -5.68
CA VAL A 54 9.39 8.02 -6.11
C VAL A 54 8.01 7.38 -6.04
N LEU A 55 7.24 7.65 -4.97
CA LEU A 55 6.00 6.93 -4.68
C LEU A 55 4.75 7.58 -5.28
N PHE A 56 4.78 8.89 -5.54
CA PHE A 56 3.67 9.57 -6.22
C PHE A 56 3.55 9.07 -7.66
N THR A 57 2.34 8.68 -8.05
CA THR A 57 2.07 8.16 -9.41
C THR A 57 2.08 9.21 -10.51
N GLY A 58 2.05 10.49 -10.14
CA GLY A 58 1.83 11.61 -11.06
C GLY A 58 0.36 11.95 -11.29
N LYS A 59 -0.58 11.31 -10.55
CA LYS A 59 -2.02 11.52 -10.74
C LYS A 59 -2.67 12.25 -9.58
N ILE A 60 -3.61 13.15 -9.91
CA ILE A 60 -4.38 13.95 -8.97
C ILE A 60 -5.86 13.96 -9.39
N SER A 61 -6.78 14.02 -8.44
CA SER A 61 -8.20 14.14 -8.77
C SER A 61 -8.58 15.56 -9.19
N LEU A 62 -9.61 15.66 -10.03
CA LEU A 62 -10.16 16.96 -10.45
C LEU A 62 -10.67 17.79 -9.26
N ASP A 63 -11.28 17.13 -8.26
CA ASP A 63 -11.78 17.81 -7.05
C ASP A 63 -10.64 18.35 -6.20
N ALA A 64 -9.54 17.60 -6.08
CA ALA A 64 -8.33 18.05 -5.38
C ALA A 64 -7.71 19.29 -6.04
N ILE A 65 -7.69 19.34 -7.38
CA ILE A 65 -7.24 20.51 -8.12
C ILE A 65 -8.13 21.71 -7.84
N LYS A 66 -9.46 21.55 -7.97
CA LYS A 66 -10.44 22.62 -7.75
C LYS A 66 -10.37 23.20 -6.33
N LYS A 67 -10.14 22.36 -5.33
CA LYS A 67 -10.09 22.76 -3.91
C LYS A 67 -8.70 23.13 -3.44
N ASN A 68 -7.68 23.01 -4.29
CA ASN A 68 -6.27 23.15 -3.91
C ASN A 68 -5.88 22.28 -2.69
N GLU A 69 -6.38 21.04 -2.67
CA GLU A 69 -6.12 20.06 -1.63
C GLU A 69 -5.25 18.91 -2.14
N LYS A 70 -4.41 18.34 -1.27
CA LYS A 70 -3.55 17.20 -1.60
C LYS A 70 -3.55 16.22 -0.42
N SER A 71 -4.52 15.31 -0.42
CA SER A 71 -4.49 14.16 0.48
C SER A 71 -3.89 12.96 -0.25
N GLU A 72 -2.92 12.30 0.37
CA GLU A 72 -2.35 11.06 -0.17
C GLU A 72 -3.36 9.93 -0.01
N ASP A 73 -3.73 9.30 -1.11
CA ASP A 73 -4.51 8.07 -1.14
C ASP A 73 -3.66 6.95 -1.72
N HIS A 74 -3.33 5.98 -0.88
CA HIS A 74 -2.53 4.83 -1.30
C HIS A 74 -3.35 3.91 -2.21
N LEU A 75 -2.77 3.49 -3.34
CA LEU A 75 -3.45 2.65 -4.33
C LEU A 75 -3.97 1.35 -3.71
N PHE A 76 -3.19 0.76 -2.82
CA PHE A 76 -3.56 -0.47 -2.10
C PHE A 76 -3.78 -0.17 -0.62
N PRO A 77 -4.98 -0.44 -0.09
CA PRO A 77 -5.25 -0.36 1.34
C PRO A 77 -4.26 -1.21 2.13
N ARG A 78 -3.80 -0.72 3.28
CA ARG A 78 -2.79 -1.40 4.11
C ARG A 78 -3.14 -2.84 4.44
N LYS A 79 -4.40 -3.11 4.75
CA LYS A 79 -4.86 -4.46 5.05
C LYS A 79 -4.77 -5.39 3.85
N ILE A 80 -5.12 -4.90 2.66
CA ILE A 80 -4.99 -5.66 1.41
C ILE A 80 -3.52 -5.98 1.14
N ALA A 81 -2.64 -4.97 1.23
CA ALA A 81 -1.20 -5.17 1.08
C ALA A 81 -0.65 -6.21 2.07
N ALA A 82 -1.05 -6.12 3.36
CA ALA A 82 -0.66 -7.07 4.37
C ALA A 82 -1.14 -8.51 4.06
N THR A 83 -2.39 -8.67 3.67
CA THR A 83 -2.97 -9.97 3.30
C THR A 83 -2.26 -10.58 2.10
N GLU A 84 -1.97 -9.79 1.06
CA GLU A 84 -1.23 -10.26 -0.11
C GLU A 84 0.19 -10.71 0.27
N LEU A 85 0.92 -9.91 1.08
CA LEU A 85 2.27 -10.24 1.52
C LEU A 85 2.33 -11.45 2.46
N LEU A 86 1.33 -11.63 3.33
CA LEU A 86 1.21 -12.80 4.21
C LEU A 86 0.88 -14.09 3.45
N ASN A 87 0.21 -13.99 2.31
CA ASN A 87 -0.11 -15.15 1.46
C ASN A 87 0.92 -15.38 0.35
N PHE A 88 1.90 -14.50 0.20
CA PHE A 88 2.93 -14.63 -0.83
C PHE A 88 3.89 -15.79 -0.51
N ASN A 89 4.27 -16.55 -1.52
CA ASN A 89 5.18 -17.69 -1.34
C ASN A 89 6.65 -17.25 -1.41
N TRP A 90 7.15 -16.71 -0.32
CA TRP A 90 8.51 -16.18 -0.21
C TRP A 90 9.60 -17.23 -0.43
N ASN A 91 9.32 -18.50 -0.14
CA ASN A 91 10.29 -19.60 -0.29
C ASN A 91 10.59 -19.93 -1.76
N LYS A 92 9.78 -19.48 -2.71
CA LYS A 92 10.01 -19.67 -4.14
C LYS A 92 10.89 -18.59 -4.77
N GLU A 93 11.10 -17.49 -4.05
CA GLU A 93 11.89 -16.38 -4.58
C GLU A 93 13.39 -16.60 -4.35
N SER A 94 14.18 -16.35 -5.37
CA SER A 94 15.65 -16.40 -5.28
C SER A 94 16.22 -15.23 -4.47
N ASP A 95 15.55 -14.08 -4.48
CA ASP A 95 15.89 -12.87 -3.73
C ASP A 95 14.60 -12.21 -3.19
N PRO A 96 14.05 -12.76 -2.10
CA PRO A 96 12.77 -12.27 -1.56
C PRO A 96 12.85 -10.83 -1.02
N GLU A 97 14.02 -10.37 -0.57
CA GLU A 97 14.20 -8.97 -0.13
C GLU A 97 14.07 -8.01 -1.32
N LYS A 98 14.67 -8.34 -2.45
CA LYS A 98 14.55 -7.54 -3.68
C LYS A 98 13.11 -7.51 -4.17
N VAL A 99 12.41 -8.65 -4.16
CA VAL A 99 10.98 -8.74 -4.54
C VAL A 99 10.13 -7.84 -3.64
N LEU A 100 10.33 -7.85 -2.33
CA LEU A 100 9.57 -6.99 -1.41
C LEU A 100 9.85 -5.50 -1.66
N VAL A 101 11.12 -5.12 -1.90
CA VAL A 101 11.47 -3.74 -2.27
C VAL A 101 10.76 -3.31 -3.55
N GLU A 102 10.78 -4.14 -4.59
CA GLU A 102 10.10 -3.86 -5.85
C GLU A 102 8.58 -3.73 -5.68
N LEU A 103 7.95 -4.63 -4.93
CA LEU A 103 6.52 -4.57 -4.61
C LEU A 103 6.16 -3.29 -3.85
N PHE A 104 6.99 -2.88 -2.89
CA PHE A 104 6.77 -1.62 -2.18
C PHE A 104 6.88 -0.41 -3.12
N LEU A 105 7.96 -0.32 -3.90
CA LEU A 105 8.23 0.84 -4.76
C LEU A 105 7.27 0.95 -5.95
N SER A 106 6.77 -0.20 -6.47
CA SER A 106 5.90 -0.23 -7.65
C SER A 106 4.41 -0.31 -7.33
N LYS A 107 4.03 -0.83 -6.16
CA LYS A 107 2.64 -1.18 -5.82
C LYS A 107 2.21 -0.59 -4.47
N TYR A 108 2.69 -1.14 -3.35
CA TYR A 108 2.13 -0.86 -2.03
C TYR A 108 2.48 0.51 -1.46
N GLY A 109 3.59 1.11 -1.88
CA GLY A 109 3.97 2.47 -1.50
C GLY A 109 3.37 3.54 -2.41
N LYS A 110 2.79 3.18 -3.55
CA LYS A 110 2.26 4.13 -4.54
C LYS A 110 0.99 4.83 -4.04
N PHE A 111 0.87 6.11 -4.36
CA PHE A 111 -0.30 6.91 -3.99
C PHE A 111 -0.64 7.95 -5.07
N ASN A 112 -1.90 8.37 -5.07
CA ASN A 112 -2.43 9.50 -5.82
C ASN A 112 -2.76 10.66 -4.87
N TYR A 113 -2.89 11.87 -5.39
CA TYR A 113 -3.50 12.96 -4.65
C TYR A 113 -5.00 13.02 -4.92
N VAL A 114 -5.77 13.12 -3.85
CA VAL A 114 -7.24 13.32 -3.86
C VAL A 114 -7.62 14.44 -2.90
N SER A 115 -8.86 14.94 -2.97
CA SER A 115 -9.36 15.85 -1.95
C SER A 115 -9.63 15.13 -0.62
N LYS A 116 -9.69 15.86 0.48
CA LYS A 116 -10.05 15.30 1.79
C LYS A 116 -11.41 14.62 1.79
N PHE A 117 -12.36 15.18 1.04
CA PHE A 117 -13.70 14.61 0.89
C PHE A 117 -13.65 13.27 0.14
N GLU A 118 -12.94 13.23 -1.00
CA GLU A 118 -12.76 12.01 -1.78
C GLU A 118 -12.04 10.92 -1.00
N ASN A 119 -11.01 11.28 -0.23
CA ASN A 119 -10.27 10.34 0.62
C ASN A 119 -11.18 9.66 1.64
N LYS A 120 -12.07 10.43 2.29
CA LYS A 120 -13.10 9.86 3.19
C LYS A 120 -14.09 8.96 2.45
N LYS A 121 -14.49 9.34 1.24
CA LYS A 121 -15.42 8.56 0.40
C LYS A 121 -14.81 7.23 -0.04
N LEU A 122 -13.51 7.18 -0.31
CA LEU A 122 -12.80 5.97 -0.73
C LEU A 122 -12.79 4.89 0.35
N ILE A 123 -12.83 5.23 1.63
CA ILE A 123 -12.74 4.28 2.75
C ILE A 123 -13.72 3.10 2.58
N LYS A 124 -14.96 3.34 2.15
CA LYS A 124 -15.95 2.28 1.97
C LYS A 124 -15.64 1.33 0.81
N TYR A 125 -14.91 1.81 -0.21
CA TYR A 125 -14.53 1.01 -1.38
C TYR A 125 -13.15 0.35 -1.21
N GLN A 126 -12.42 0.70 -0.14
CA GLN A 126 -11.12 0.17 0.21
C GLN A 126 -11.18 -0.91 1.31
N LYS A 127 -12.37 -1.27 1.76
CA LYS A 127 -12.55 -2.39 2.68
C LYS A 127 -12.20 -3.70 2.01
N SER A 128 -11.61 -4.64 2.76
CA SER A 128 -11.10 -5.91 2.22
C SER A 128 -12.14 -6.76 1.50
N GLU A 129 -13.38 -6.69 1.91
CA GLU A 129 -14.51 -7.41 1.32
C GLU A 129 -15.03 -6.78 0.01
N VAL A 130 -14.66 -5.53 -0.28
CA VAL A 130 -15.16 -4.75 -1.43
C VAL A 130 -14.08 -4.43 -2.44
N PHE A 131 -12.86 -4.19 -1.97
CA PHE A 131 -11.73 -3.78 -2.81
C PHE A 131 -11.37 -4.87 -3.82
N LYS A 132 -11.25 -4.48 -5.09
CA LYS A 132 -10.75 -5.34 -6.17
C LYS A 132 -9.48 -4.77 -6.77
N THR A 133 -9.57 -3.58 -7.33
CA THR A 133 -8.42 -2.83 -7.86
C THR A 133 -8.55 -1.34 -7.53
N PRO A 134 -7.44 -0.58 -7.55
CA PRO A 134 -7.50 0.87 -7.36
C PRO A 134 -8.46 1.55 -8.34
N GLU A 135 -8.42 1.18 -9.62
CA GLU A 135 -9.24 1.77 -10.67
C GLU A 135 -10.74 1.58 -10.40
N ILE A 136 -11.12 0.38 -9.96
CA ILE A 136 -12.52 0.06 -9.60
C ILE A 136 -12.93 0.89 -8.36
N ALA A 137 -12.06 1.02 -7.37
CA ALA A 137 -12.35 1.81 -6.18
C ALA A 137 -12.58 3.30 -6.53
N TYR A 138 -11.72 3.90 -7.36
CA TYR A 138 -11.89 5.28 -7.85
C TYR A 138 -13.15 5.44 -8.69
N SER A 139 -13.40 4.52 -9.61
CA SER A 139 -14.61 4.54 -10.46
C SER A 139 -15.88 4.49 -9.61
N ASN A 140 -15.97 3.55 -8.67
CA ASN A 140 -17.12 3.40 -7.78
C ASN A 140 -17.31 4.61 -6.85
N ALA A 141 -16.22 5.29 -6.48
CA ALA A 141 -16.25 6.52 -5.73
C ALA A 141 -16.62 7.74 -6.59
N GLY A 142 -16.69 7.61 -7.92
CA GLY A 142 -16.93 8.71 -8.85
C GLY A 142 -15.78 9.71 -8.89
N ILE A 143 -14.53 9.23 -8.73
CA ILE A 143 -13.32 10.06 -8.71
C ILE A 143 -12.63 9.98 -10.06
N THR A 144 -12.43 11.14 -10.67
CA THR A 144 -11.69 11.27 -11.93
C THR A 144 -10.27 11.72 -11.64
N LEU A 145 -9.29 10.89 -11.99
CA LEU A 145 -7.87 11.19 -11.91
C LEU A 145 -7.35 11.74 -13.24
N VAL A 146 -6.49 12.75 -13.16
CA VAL A 146 -5.79 13.35 -14.29
C VAL A 146 -4.30 13.43 -13.99
N ASP A 147 -3.48 13.60 -15.04
CA ASP A 147 -2.05 13.80 -14.86
C ASP A 147 -1.77 15.14 -14.18
N PHE A 148 -0.96 15.11 -13.14
CA PHE A 148 -0.53 16.30 -12.42
C PHE A 148 0.55 17.01 -13.24
N LYS A 149 0.14 18.04 -13.96
CA LYS A 149 1.08 18.97 -14.62
C LYS A 149 1.65 19.91 -13.55
N LYS A 150 2.98 19.85 -13.39
CA LYS A 150 3.71 20.82 -12.56
C LYS A 150 3.64 22.23 -13.15
#